data_8106fdd44adbd54616d4fcf18c362b30
#
_entry.id   8106fdd44adbd54616d4fcf18c362b30
#
_cell.length_a   1.000
_cell.length_b   1.000
_cell.length_c   1.000
_cell.angle_alpha   90.00
_cell.angle_beta   90.00
_cell.angle_gamma   90.00
#
_symmetry.space_group_name_H-M   'P 1'
#
loop_
_entity.id
_entity.type
_entity.pdbx_description
1 polymer ?
#
loop_
_entity_poly.entity_id
_entity_poly.type
_entity_poly.pdbx_seq_one_letter_code
_entity_poly.pdbx_strand_id
1 'polypeptide(L)'
;MPVGRVPTAGIHLKISNMSALDALTLGQGTGIHSHTLREALEMALHLTTVNPDLGADLTPELQAAKNAAFAAHARGETTGRFLFTGPEMQAVKLGMEIHIQQLDACTVQEMERALLLAIKSKQNEHK
;
A
#
# COMPACT_ATOMS: atom_id res chain seq x y z
N MET A 1 19.71 -1.40 -20.29
CA MET A 1 18.80 -1.60 -19.16
C MET A 1 18.89 -0.42 -18.23
N PRO A 2 17.78 0.24 -17.91
CA PRO A 2 17.86 1.40 -17.00
C PRO A 2 18.32 0.96 -15.61
N VAL A 3 19.40 1.56 -15.16
CA VAL A 3 19.95 1.29 -13.83
C VAL A 3 18.99 1.91 -12.80
N GLY A 4 18.68 1.16 -11.75
CA GLY A 4 17.88 1.66 -10.65
C GLY A 4 16.40 1.35 -10.69
N ARG A 5 15.87 0.73 -11.74
CA ARG A 5 14.49 0.25 -11.73
C ARG A 5 14.38 -1.06 -10.97
N VAL A 6 13.18 -1.32 -10.42
CA VAL A 6 12.89 -2.55 -9.68
C VAL A 6 12.31 -3.57 -10.65
N PRO A 7 13.16 -4.43 -11.31
CA PRO A 7 12.66 -5.29 -12.38
C PRO A 7 11.81 -6.45 -11.88
N THR A 8 12.30 -7.21 -10.90
CA THR A 8 11.62 -8.42 -10.44
C THR A 8 10.83 -8.19 -9.17
N ALA A 9 11.44 -7.53 -8.18
CA ALA A 9 10.79 -7.27 -6.90
C ALA A 9 9.52 -6.40 -7.09
N GLY A 10 9.60 -5.38 -7.96
CA GLY A 10 8.45 -4.53 -8.24
C GLY A 10 7.29 -5.30 -8.88
N ILE A 11 7.60 -6.24 -9.79
CA ILE A 11 6.58 -7.08 -10.42
C ILE A 11 5.89 -7.97 -9.38
N HIS A 12 6.66 -8.61 -8.50
CA HIS A 12 6.11 -9.47 -7.45
C HIS A 12 5.23 -8.68 -6.48
N LEU A 13 5.66 -7.48 -6.09
CA LEU A 13 4.88 -6.61 -5.23
C LEU A 13 3.56 -6.20 -5.90
N LYS A 14 3.59 -5.84 -7.19
CA LYS A 14 2.38 -5.47 -7.92
C LYS A 14 1.40 -6.64 -7.97
N ILE A 15 1.88 -7.84 -8.29
CA ILE A 15 1.03 -9.03 -8.36
C ILE A 15 0.41 -9.32 -6.99
N SER A 16 1.21 -9.31 -5.93
CA SER A 16 0.74 -9.56 -4.57
C SER A 16 -0.31 -8.53 -4.15
N ASN A 17 -0.05 -7.25 -4.43
CA ASN A 17 -0.96 -6.18 -4.06
C ASN A 17 -2.29 -6.26 -4.83
N MET A 18 -2.22 -6.54 -6.13
CA MET A 18 -3.43 -6.69 -6.96
C MET A 18 -4.24 -7.90 -6.56
N SER A 19 -3.59 -9.01 -6.24
CA SER A 19 -4.28 -10.22 -5.76
C SER A 19 -5.01 -9.96 -4.45
N ALA A 20 -4.38 -9.24 -3.53
CA ALA A 20 -5.00 -8.89 -2.26
C ALA A 20 -6.21 -7.98 -2.47
N LEU A 21 -6.07 -6.98 -3.35
CA LEU A 21 -7.16 -6.06 -3.66
C LEU A 21 -8.35 -6.80 -4.28
N ASP A 22 -8.08 -7.69 -5.23
CA ASP A 22 -9.12 -8.48 -5.87
C ASP A 22 -9.85 -9.37 -4.88
N ALA A 23 -9.12 -10.06 -4.00
CA ALA A 23 -9.73 -10.92 -2.99
C ALA A 23 -10.68 -10.13 -2.08
N LEU A 24 -10.26 -8.97 -1.61
CA LEU A 24 -11.07 -8.14 -0.74
C LEU A 24 -12.27 -7.53 -1.47
N THR A 25 -12.08 -7.17 -2.74
CA THR A 25 -13.16 -6.63 -3.59
C THR A 25 -14.25 -7.66 -3.83
N LEU A 26 -13.86 -8.94 -3.98
CA LEU A 26 -14.79 -10.03 -4.22
C LEU A 26 -15.40 -10.60 -2.93
N GLY A 27 -15.06 -10.04 -1.78
CA GLY A 27 -15.58 -10.54 -0.50
C GLY A 27 -14.92 -11.83 -0.04
N GLN A 28 -13.78 -12.20 -0.62
CA GLN A 28 -13.04 -13.42 -0.31
C GLN A 28 -11.74 -13.13 0.44
N GLY A 29 -11.56 -11.89 0.89
CA GLY A 29 -10.34 -11.46 1.55
C GLY A 29 -10.19 -12.01 2.94
N THR A 30 -8.94 -12.21 3.35
CA THR A 30 -8.56 -12.63 4.70
C THR A 30 -7.76 -11.51 5.36
N GLY A 31 -7.40 -11.71 6.63
CA GLY A 31 -6.52 -10.78 7.34
C GLY A 31 -5.17 -10.59 6.66
N ILE A 32 -4.66 -11.62 5.99
CA ILE A 32 -3.41 -11.53 5.24
C ILE A 32 -3.56 -10.57 4.07
N HIS A 33 -4.64 -10.66 3.31
CA HIS A 33 -4.92 -9.74 2.21
C HIS A 33 -5.06 -8.31 2.69
N SER A 34 -5.80 -8.12 3.79
CA SER A 34 -5.97 -6.80 4.38
C SER A 34 -4.65 -6.20 4.86
N HIS A 35 -3.81 -7.02 5.50
CA HIS A 35 -2.48 -6.60 5.93
C HIS A 35 -1.60 -6.19 4.75
N THR A 36 -1.66 -6.95 3.66
CA THR A 36 -0.90 -6.64 2.44
C THR A 36 -1.25 -5.24 1.90
N LEU A 37 -2.54 -4.89 1.86
CA LEU A 37 -2.95 -3.56 1.39
C LEU A 37 -2.51 -2.45 2.35
N ARG A 38 -2.59 -2.68 3.65
CA ARG A 38 -2.11 -1.72 4.64
C ARG A 38 -0.62 -1.43 4.44
N GLU A 39 0.18 -2.49 4.31
CA GLU A 39 1.62 -2.35 4.07
C GLU A 39 1.91 -1.59 2.78
N ALA A 40 1.18 -1.90 1.71
CA ALA A 40 1.36 -1.25 0.42
C ALA A 40 1.08 0.25 0.51
N LEU A 41 0.00 0.64 1.18
CA LEU A 41 -0.37 2.05 1.30
C LEU A 41 0.57 2.82 2.21
N GLU A 42 1.09 2.19 3.26
CA GLU A 42 2.14 2.80 4.07
C GLU A 42 3.40 3.03 3.24
N MET A 43 3.81 2.04 2.45
CA MET A 43 4.96 2.18 1.55
C MET A 43 4.73 3.30 0.55
N ALA A 44 3.51 3.44 0.01
CA ALA A 44 3.19 4.50 -0.93
C ALA A 44 3.45 5.89 -0.32
N LEU A 45 3.06 6.09 0.93
CA LEU A 45 3.32 7.34 1.62
C LEU A 45 4.82 7.57 1.86
N HIS A 46 5.55 6.53 2.23
CA HIS A 46 7.00 6.65 2.40
C HIS A 46 7.71 6.96 1.09
N LEU A 47 7.24 6.41 -0.03
CA LEU A 47 7.81 6.72 -1.35
C LEU A 47 7.65 8.19 -1.71
N THR A 48 6.54 8.82 -1.36
CA THR A 48 6.36 10.26 -1.60
C THR A 48 7.35 11.10 -0.78
N THR A 49 7.75 10.62 0.39
CA THR A 49 8.75 11.27 1.22
C THR A 49 10.15 11.11 0.65
N VAL A 50 10.46 9.91 0.16
CA VAL A 50 11.77 9.60 -0.44
C VAL A 50 11.97 10.38 -1.73
N ASN A 51 10.93 10.45 -2.56
CA ASN A 51 10.97 11.21 -3.81
C ASN A 51 9.59 11.84 -4.06
N PRO A 52 9.47 13.16 -3.89
CA PRO A 52 8.19 13.84 -4.10
C PRO A 52 7.60 13.66 -5.51
N ASP A 53 8.42 13.39 -6.51
CA ASP A 53 7.93 13.13 -7.87
C ASP A 53 7.12 11.83 -7.96
N LEU A 54 7.16 11.00 -6.93
CA LEU A 54 6.39 9.76 -6.85
C LEU A 54 5.00 9.98 -6.22
N GLY A 55 4.36 11.09 -6.55
CA GLY A 55 2.97 11.33 -6.18
C GLY A 55 2.75 12.10 -4.90
N ALA A 56 3.68 12.97 -4.51
CA ALA A 56 3.52 13.79 -3.29
C ALA A 56 2.29 14.69 -3.37
N ASP A 57 1.92 15.13 -4.55
CA ASP A 57 0.71 15.93 -4.78
C ASP A 57 -0.58 15.11 -4.55
N LEU A 58 -0.48 13.79 -4.52
CA LEU A 58 -1.59 12.87 -4.26
C LEU A 58 -1.55 12.31 -2.83
N THR A 59 -0.77 12.92 -1.95
CA THR A 59 -0.67 12.49 -0.55
C THR A 59 -2.03 12.44 0.15
N PRO A 60 -2.95 13.40 -0.03
CA PRO A 60 -4.27 13.31 0.60
C PRO A 60 -5.04 12.06 0.17
N GLU A 61 -4.97 11.68 -1.11
CA GLU A 61 -5.62 10.49 -1.64
C GLU A 61 -5.01 9.22 -1.06
N LEU A 62 -3.68 9.19 -0.95
CA LEU A 62 -2.97 8.06 -0.34
C LEU A 62 -3.29 7.94 1.15
N GLN A 63 -3.38 9.07 1.85
CA GLN A 63 -3.73 9.07 3.26
C GLN A 63 -5.15 8.58 3.48
N ALA A 64 -6.09 9.01 2.64
CA ALA A 64 -7.48 8.55 2.71
C ALA A 64 -7.56 7.04 2.46
N ALA A 65 -6.80 6.53 1.49
CA ALA A 65 -6.74 5.10 1.21
C ALA A 65 -6.18 4.32 2.40
N LYS A 66 -5.10 4.82 2.99
CA LYS A 66 -4.51 4.20 4.19
C LYS A 66 -5.51 4.15 5.34
N ASN A 67 -6.17 5.27 5.61
CA ASN A 67 -7.17 5.33 6.69
C ASN A 67 -8.31 4.34 6.45
N ALA A 68 -8.78 4.23 5.22
CA ALA A 68 -9.84 3.28 4.85
C ALA A 68 -9.38 1.84 5.06
N ALA A 69 -8.17 1.51 4.62
CA ALA A 69 -7.62 0.16 4.77
C ALA A 69 -7.45 -0.21 6.25
N PHE A 70 -6.97 0.72 7.07
CA PHE A 70 -6.80 0.48 8.50
C PHE A 70 -8.13 0.31 9.21
N ALA A 71 -9.15 1.11 8.86
CA ALA A 71 -10.48 0.99 9.46
C ALA A 71 -11.12 -0.36 9.12
N ALA A 72 -11.03 -0.77 7.86
CA ALA A 72 -11.56 -2.06 7.43
C ALA A 72 -10.82 -3.22 8.10
N HIS A 73 -9.51 -3.12 8.26
CA HIS A 73 -8.71 -4.13 8.93
C HIS A 73 -9.10 -4.28 10.40
N ALA A 74 -9.21 -3.16 11.12
CA ALA A 74 -9.59 -3.16 12.53
C ALA A 74 -10.98 -3.78 12.72
N ARG A 75 -11.92 -3.43 11.84
CA ARG A 75 -13.26 -4.00 11.87
C ARG A 75 -13.23 -5.51 11.60
N GLY A 76 -12.37 -5.94 10.66
CA GLY A 76 -12.20 -7.36 10.33
C GLY A 76 -11.64 -8.17 11.48
N GLU A 77 -10.72 -7.60 12.26
CA GLU A 77 -10.17 -8.28 13.43
C GLU A 77 -11.24 -8.54 14.50
N THR A 78 -12.23 -7.65 14.60
CA THR A 78 -13.32 -7.79 15.55
C THR A 78 -14.42 -8.73 15.03
N THR A 79 -14.78 -8.63 13.74
CA THR A 79 -15.91 -9.36 13.18
C THR A 79 -15.52 -10.67 12.50
N GLY A 80 -14.24 -10.87 12.20
CA GLY A 80 -13.77 -12.02 11.42
C GLY A 80 -13.97 -11.87 9.92
N ARG A 81 -14.49 -10.72 9.46
CA ARG A 81 -14.79 -10.48 8.05
C ARG A 81 -14.07 -9.20 7.58
N PHE A 82 -13.17 -9.36 6.63
CA PHE A 82 -12.37 -8.25 6.10
C PHE A 82 -13.06 -7.72 4.84
N LEU A 83 -14.00 -6.81 5.05
CA LEU A 83 -14.82 -6.22 3.99
C LEU A 83 -14.67 -4.69 4.00
N PHE A 84 -14.70 -4.10 2.80
CA PHE A 84 -14.74 -2.65 2.65
C PHE A 84 -16.18 -2.17 2.52
N THR A 85 -16.47 -0.98 3.08
CA THR A 85 -17.66 -0.22 2.67
C THR A 85 -17.42 0.30 1.25
N GLY A 86 -18.48 0.78 0.58
CA GLY A 86 -18.33 1.36 -0.76
C GLY A 86 -17.32 2.50 -0.82
N PRO A 87 -17.42 3.52 0.05
CA PRO A 87 -16.44 4.60 0.07
C PRO A 87 -15.01 4.14 0.38
N GLU A 88 -14.85 3.18 1.30
CA GLU A 88 -13.54 2.61 1.61
C GLU A 88 -12.94 1.93 0.38
N MET A 89 -13.74 1.16 -0.34
CA MET A 89 -13.28 0.47 -1.55
C MET A 89 -12.80 1.45 -2.61
N GLN A 90 -13.55 2.53 -2.82
CA GLN A 90 -13.16 3.56 -3.78
C GLN A 90 -11.84 4.21 -3.39
N ALA A 91 -11.69 4.57 -2.12
CA ALA A 91 -10.47 5.21 -1.62
C ALA A 91 -9.27 4.27 -1.76
N VAL A 92 -9.42 3.00 -1.37
CA VAL A 92 -8.34 2.02 -1.43
C VAL A 92 -7.95 1.73 -2.88
N LYS A 93 -8.92 1.58 -3.78
CA LYS A 93 -8.62 1.35 -5.20
C LYS A 93 -7.81 2.49 -5.80
N LEU A 94 -8.19 3.72 -5.50
CA LEU A 94 -7.46 4.89 -5.98
C LEU A 94 -6.03 4.90 -5.44
N GLY A 95 -5.88 4.67 -4.14
CA GLY A 95 -4.55 4.62 -3.52
C GLY A 95 -3.67 3.52 -4.11
N MET A 96 -4.26 2.36 -4.39
CA MET A 96 -3.50 1.26 -4.99
C MET A 96 -3.11 1.55 -6.44
N GLU A 97 -3.95 2.24 -7.20
CA GLU A 97 -3.58 2.69 -8.55
C GLU A 97 -2.37 3.63 -8.52
N ILE A 98 -2.36 4.57 -7.59
CA ILE A 98 -1.24 5.49 -7.40
C ILE A 98 0.02 4.69 -7.05
N HIS A 99 -0.09 3.74 -6.13
CA HIS A 99 1.05 2.95 -5.68
C HIS A 99 1.63 2.08 -6.80
N ILE A 100 0.78 1.48 -7.64
CA ILE A 100 1.24 0.71 -8.79
C ILE A 100 2.08 1.59 -9.72
N GLN A 101 1.64 2.82 -9.96
CA GLN A 101 2.41 3.76 -10.77
C GLN A 101 3.74 4.12 -10.10
N GLN A 102 3.76 4.28 -8.78
CA GLN A 102 5.01 4.48 -8.05
C GLN A 102 5.98 3.32 -8.26
N LEU A 103 5.50 2.09 -8.16
CA LEU A 103 6.34 0.91 -8.33
C LEU A 103 6.91 0.80 -9.74
N ASP A 104 6.20 1.30 -10.76
CA ASP A 104 6.70 1.34 -12.13
C ASP A 104 7.76 2.42 -12.32
N ALA A 105 7.73 3.47 -11.53
CA ALA A 105 8.58 4.64 -11.72
C ALA A 105 9.77 4.70 -10.76
N CYS A 106 9.70 4.06 -9.60
CA CYS A 106 10.73 4.19 -8.56
C CYS A 106 11.98 3.39 -8.89
N THR A 107 13.09 3.82 -8.30
CA THR A 107 14.35 3.09 -8.38
C THR A 107 14.45 2.07 -7.24
N VAL A 108 15.41 1.13 -7.37
CA VAL A 108 15.70 0.17 -6.30
C VAL A 108 16.08 0.88 -5.01
N GLN A 109 16.90 1.93 -5.11
CA GLN A 109 17.32 2.69 -3.94
C GLN A 109 16.15 3.39 -3.25
N GLU A 110 15.23 3.94 -4.04
CA GLU A 110 14.05 4.59 -3.49
C GLU A 110 13.17 3.59 -2.75
N MET A 111 12.97 2.42 -3.33
CA MET A 111 12.21 1.36 -2.68
C MET A 111 12.87 0.91 -1.37
N GLU A 112 14.20 0.72 -1.38
CA GLU A 112 14.92 0.34 -0.17
C GLU A 112 14.78 1.38 0.93
N ARG A 113 14.86 2.68 0.58
CA ARG A 113 14.67 3.76 1.53
C ARG A 113 13.26 3.77 2.11
N ALA A 114 12.26 3.55 1.26
CA ALA A 114 10.88 3.50 1.71
C ALA A 114 10.66 2.33 2.68
N LEU A 115 11.26 1.17 2.39
CA LEU A 115 11.19 0.01 3.28
C LEU A 115 11.84 0.30 4.64
N LEU A 116 12.99 0.97 4.64
CA LEU A 116 13.65 1.34 5.89
C LEU A 116 12.80 2.30 6.72
N LEU A 117 12.14 3.25 6.07
CA LEU A 117 11.23 4.17 6.76
C LEU A 117 10.04 3.41 7.36
N ALA A 118 9.50 2.44 6.63
CA ALA A 118 8.39 1.63 7.12
C ALA A 118 8.81 0.81 8.35
N ILE A 119 10.01 0.22 8.32
CA ILE A 119 10.53 -0.55 9.45
C ILE A 119 10.72 0.35 10.67
N LYS A 120 11.31 1.52 10.49
CA LYS A 120 11.51 2.48 11.57
C LYS A 120 10.19 2.95 12.17
N SER A 121 9.20 3.19 11.33
CA SER A 121 7.86 3.59 11.78
C SER A 121 7.25 2.54 12.69
N LYS A 122 7.34 1.26 12.31
CA LYS A 122 6.83 0.16 13.12
C LYS A 122 7.57 0.01 14.44
N GLN A 123 8.89 0.17 14.43
CA GLN A 123 9.69 0.11 15.66
C GLN A 123 9.29 1.20 16.63
N ASN A 124 9.00 2.39 16.13
CA ASN A 124 8.56 3.51 16.96
C ASN A 124 7.18 3.28 17.57
N GLU A 125 6.30 2.59 16.86
CA GLU A 125 4.96 2.26 17.35
C GLU A 125 4.99 1.31 18.56
N HIS A 126 6.06 0.54 18.71
CA HIS A 126 6.19 -0.46 19.76
C HIS A 126 6.96 0.04 20.99
N LYS A 127 7.25 1.32 21.04
CA LYS A 127 7.93 1.91 22.19
C LYS A 127 6.97 2.42 23.25
#